data_a20d1e264c9563c84d565177b79e5e15
#
_entry.id   a20d1e264c9563c84d565177b79e5e15
#
_cell.length_a   1.000
_cell.length_b   1.000
_cell.length_c   1.000
_cell.angle_alpha   90.00
_cell.angle_beta   90.00
_cell.angle_gamma   90.00
#
_symmetry.space_group_name_H-M   'P 1'
#
loop_
_entity.id
_entity.type
_entity.pdbx_description
1 polymer ?
#
loop_
_entity_poly.entity_id
_entity_poly.type
_entity_poly.pdbx_seq_one_letter_code
_entity_poly.pdbx_strand_id
1 'polypeptide(L)'
;PSDVSELEVAAKLEQRLLRKQMLSTKKGHKVSRTIKPNCKEIKLELDLSQTRVELAVKQHFEDQGWDVYFSENSFLCGLFGLAFWEVIFADVEGAFINRYQHRPLDLYHSDFVDKRAEQVEAVFQTIFKHGLNHLLNIYDQKRGIANPFVHWNYFPRSLVEHSMEAIPNALIVDLFKVILSDLKLFRTGMPDLIAFKDKEFHWVEVKGPGDKLQDNQWRWIKEFERLSVPFSVCYVNQ
;
A
#
# COMPACT_ATOMS: atom_id res chain seq x y z
N PRO A 1 16.95 14.23 -11.06
CA PRO A 1 15.58 14.10 -10.54
C PRO A 1 15.66 13.36 -9.21
N SER A 2 15.12 13.95 -8.16
CA SER A 2 15.13 13.40 -6.80
C SER A 2 13.78 12.72 -6.45
N ASP A 3 12.80 12.82 -7.35
CA ASP A 3 11.44 12.29 -7.17
C ASP A 3 11.32 10.93 -7.88
N VAL A 4 10.82 9.92 -7.16
CA VAL A 4 10.61 8.55 -7.67
C VAL A 4 9.69 8.56 -8.89
N SER A 5 8.65 9.43 -8.91
CA SER A 5 7.73 9.55 -10.04
C SER A 5 8.41 10.09 -11.29
N GLU A 6 9.31 11.07 -11.16
CA GLU A 6 10.11 11.60 -12.27
C GLU A 6 11.07 10.54 -12.82
N LEU A 7 11.69 9.75 -11.95
CA LEU A 7 12.56 8.65 -12.37
C LEU A 7 11.78 7.57 -13.14
N GLU A 8 10.59 7.22 -12.71
CA GLU A 8 9.72 6.27 -13.41
C GLU A 8 9.30 6.80 -14.79
N VAL A 9 8.93 8.08 -14.88
CA VAL A 9 8.58 8.73 -16.14
C VAL A 9 9.79 8.82 -17.07
N ALA A 10 10.95 9.22 -16.55
CA ALA A 10 12.20 9.31 -17.30
C ALA A 10 12.60 7.94 -17.89
N ALA A 11 12.54 6.87 -17.09
CA ALA A 11 12.84 5.51 -17.54
C ALA A 11 11.87 5.04 -18.66
N LYS A 12 10.58 5.38 -18.56
CA LYS A 12 9.58 5.06 -19.62
C LYS A 12 9.85 5.85 -20.91
N LEU A 13 10.21 7.12 -20.80
CA LEU A 13 10.55 7.95 -21.95
C LEU A 13 11.82 7.44 -22.64
N GLU A 14 12.85 7.11 -21.88
CA GLU A 14 14.08 6.51 -22.40
C GLU A 14 13.79 5.21 -23.15
N GLN A 15 13.00 4.31 -22.59
CA GLN A 15 12.59 3.09 -23.28
C GLN A 15 11.82 3.35 -24.58
N ARG A 16 10.94 4.37 -24.59
CA ARG A 16 10.21 4.75 -25.81
C ARG A 16 11.15 5.29 -26.88
N LEU A 17 12.11 6.12 -26.50
CA LEU A 17 13.13 6.66 -27.39
C LEU A 17 14.03 5.55 -27.97
N LEU A 18 14.51 4.64 -27.13
CA LEU A 18 15.30 3.49 -27.55
C LEU A 18 14.53 2.60 -28.54
N ARG A 19 13.24 2.33 -28.29
CA ARG A 19 12.37 1.60 -29.23
C ARG A 19 12.22 2.32 -30.57
N LYS A 20 12.03 3.66 -30.58
CA LYS A 20 11.94 4.45 -31.82
C LYS A 20 13.26 4.44 -32.59
N GLN A 21 14.39 4.60 -31.92
CA GLN A 21 15.72 4.52 -32.53
C GLN A 21 16.01 3.14 -33.13
N MET A 22 15.59 2.06 -32.45
CA MET A 22 15.75 0.69 -32.96
C MET A 22 14.85 0.36 -34.15
N LEU A 23 13.67 0.95 -34.21
CA LEU A 23 12.79 0.82 -35.38
C LEU A 23 13.35 1.55 -36.61
N SER A 24 14.20 2.58 -36.38
CA SER A 24 14.87 3.34 -37.46
C SER A 24 16.19 2.71 -37.90
N THR A 25 16.80 1.86 -37.10
CA THR A 25 18.03 1.14 -37.43
C THR A 25 17.74 -0.36 -37.56
N LYS A 26 17.83 -0.92 -38.78
CA LYS A 26 17.62 -2.35 -39.08
C LYS A 26 18.62 -3.32 -38.40
N LYS A 27 19.20 -3.01 -37.27
CA LYS A 27 20.09 -3.89 -36.52
C LYS A 27 19.40 -4.31 -35.21
N GLY A 28 19.09 -5.60 -35.14
CA GLY A 28 18.39 -6.24 -34.01
C GLY A 28 19.20 -6.32 -32.72
N HIS A 29 19.27 -5.25 -31.97
CA HIS A 29 19.62 -5.30 -30.56
C HIS A 29 18.33 -5.45 -29.73
N LYS A 30 18.25 -6.53 -28.95
CA LYS A 30 17.15 -6.73 -28.01
C LYS A 30 17.22 -5.64 -26.93
N VAL A 31 16.24 -4.73 -26.92
CA VAL A 31 16.06 -3.84 -25.76
C VAL A 31 15.84 -4.71 -24.55
N SER A 32 16.60 -4.48 -23.50
CA SER A 32 16.34 -5.10 -22.20
C SER A 32 14.88 -4.83 -21.83
N ARG A 33 14.07 -5.87 -21.74
CA ARG A 33 12.70 -5.73 -21.19
C ARG A 33 12.88 -5.34 -19.74
N THR A 34 12.14 -4.31 -19.27
CA THR A 34 11.97 -4.07 -17.84
C THR A 34 11.55 -5.39 -17.23
N ILE A 35 12.38 -5.94 -16.35
CA ILE A 35 12.05 -7.19 -15.66
C ILE A 35 10.82 -6.84 -14.79
N LYS A 36 9.68 -7.42 -15.14
CA LYS A 36 8.51 -7.32 -14.27
C LYS A 36 8.81 -8.09 -13.00
N PRO A 37 8.42 -7.56 -11.82
CA PRO A 37 8.52 -8.31 -10.58
C PRO A 37 7.84 -9.69 -10.73
N ASN A 38 8.41 -10.70 -10.06
CA ASN A 38 7.79 -12.01 -10.04
C ASN A 38 6.64 -11.97 -9.02
N CYS A 39 5.43 -12.27 -9.46
CA CYS A 39 4.29 -12.37 -8.57
C CYS A 39 3.57 -13.70 -8.79
N LYS A 40 3.05 -14.27 -7.69
CA LYS A 40 2.19 -15.44 -7.75
C LYS A 40 0.90 -15.06 -8.45
N GLU A 41 0.59 -15.72 -9.56
CA GLU A 41 -0.69 -15.56 -10.26
C GLU A 41 -1.64 -16.67 -9.83
N ILE A 42 -2.87 -16.29 -9.50
CA ILE A 42 -4.00 -17.20 -9.27
C ILE A 42 -4.98 -16.97 -10.41
N LYS A 43 -5.52 -18.04 -10.98
CA LYS A 43 -6.55 -17.97 -12.00
C LYS A 43 -7.80 -18.66 -11.48
N LEU A 44 -8.91 -17.94 -11.46
CA LEU A 44 -10.20 -18.44 -11.01
C LEU A 44 -11.23 -18.31 -12.13
N GLU A 45 -12.13 -19.27 -12.19
CA GLU A 45 -13.34 -19.21 -13.01
C GLU A 45 -14.50 -18.99 -12.04
N LEU A 46 -15.08 -17.80 -12.04
CA LEU A 46 -16.16 -17.40 -11.12
C LEU A 46 -17.31 -16.80 -11.90
N ASP A 47 -18.55 -17.07 -11.45
CA ASP A 47 -19.73 -16.43 -12.01
C ASP A 47 -19.80 -14.95 -11.56
N LEU A 48 -19.61 -14.05 -12.53
CA LEU A 48 -19.68 -12.60 -12.33
C LEU A 48 -21.02 -12.00 -12.75
N SER A 49 -22.02 -12.83 -13.07
CA SER A 49 -23.34 -12.36 -13.58
C SER A 49 -24.11 -11.50 -12.58
N GLN A 50 -23.90 -11.70 -11.27
CA GLN A 50 -24.65 -11.06 -10.20
C GLN A 50 -23.78 -10.25 -9.23
N THR A 51 -22.46 -10.27 -9.37
CA THR A 51 -21.56 -9.68 -8.38
C THR A 51 -20.32 -9.03 -9.02
N ARG A 52 -19.71 -8.11 -8.28
CA ARG A 52 -18.41 -7.54 -8.67
C ARG A 52 -17.31 -8.56 -8.49
N VAL A 53 -16.27 -8.47 -9.32
CA VAL A 53 -15.15 -9.41 -9.31
C VAL A 53 -14.45 -9.50 -7.95
N GLU A 54 -14.26 -8.37 -7.25
CA GLU A 54 -13.62 -8.33 -5.94
C GLU A 54 -14.48 -9.05 -4.88
N LEU A 55 -15.81 -8.93 -4.96
CA LEU A 55 -16.74 -9.62 -4.05
C LEU A 55 -16.74 -11.13 -4.31
N ALA A 56 -16.69 -11.57 -5.57
CA ALA A 56 -16.61 -12.98 -5.93
C ALA A 56 -15.30 -13.60 -5.42
N VAL A 57 -14.17 -12.92 -5.58
CA VAL A 57 -12.88 -13.37 -5.07
C VAL A 57 -12.87 -13.39 -3.55
N LYS A 58 -13.43 -12.35 -2.90
CA LYS A 58 -13.58 -12.30 -1.44
C LYS A 58 -14.35 -13.54 -0.94
N GLN A 59 -15.51 -13.83 -1.51
CA GLN A 59 -16.31 -14.99 -1.15
C GLN A 59 -15.56 -16.31 -1.35
N HIS A 60 -14.83 -16.45 -2.47
CA HIS A 60 -14.00 -17.63 -2.74
C HIS A 60 -12.96 -17.91 -1.64
N PHE A 61 -12.31 -16.88 -1.10
CA PHE A 61 -11.37 -17.02 0.00
C PHE A 61 -12.10 -17.27 1.34
N GLU A 62 -13.25 -16.63 1.58
CA GLU A 62 -14.06 -16.86 2.78
C GLU A 62 -14.59 -18.30 2.85
N ASP A 63 -14.98 -18.89 1.73
CA ASP A 63 -15.40 -20.30 1.63
C ASP A 63 -14.25 -21.27 1.99
N GLN A 64 -13.00 -20.81 1.91
CA GLN A 64 -11.81 -21.56 2.34
C GLN A 64 -11.43 -21.29 3.80
N GLY A 65 -12.23 -20.50 4.53
CA GLY A 65 -12.05 -20.17 5.93
C GLY A 65 -11.08 -19.03 6.20
N TRP A 66 -10.90 -18.10 5.26
CA TRP A 66 -10.18 -16.87 5.46
C TRP A 66 -11.11 -15.74 5.92
N ASP A 67 -10.64 -14.89 6.83
CA ASP A 67 -11.28 -13.60 7.12
C ASP A 67 -10.77 -12.56 6.13
N VAL A 68 -11.63 -12.12 5.21
CA VAL A 68 -11.23 -11.27 4.08
C VAL A 68 -11.79 -9.87 4.19
N TYR A 69 -10.92 -8.89 4.02
CA TYR A 69 -11.24 -7.47 4.07
C TYR A 69 -10.88 -6.76 2.76
N PHE A 70 -11.70 -5.79 2.38
CA PHE A 70 -11.29 -4.82 1.39
C PHE A 70 -10.17 -3.97 1.99
N SER A 71 -9.01 -3.99 1.37
CA SER A 71 -7.81 -3.32 1.86
C SER A 71 -7.42 -2.12 1.01
N GLU A 72 -7.46 -2.26 -0.29
CA GLU A 72 -7.09 -1.27 -1.28
C GLU A 72 -6.18 -0.17 -0.68
N ASN A 73 -6.60 1.09 -0.70
CA ASN A 73 -5.81 2.20 -0.13
C ASN A 73 -6.18 2.51 1.34
N SER A 74 -7.01 1.70 1.98
CA SER A 74 -7.54 1.98 3.33
C SER A 74 -6.80 1.27 4.45
N PHE A 75 -6.39 0.02 4.26
CA PHE A 75 -5.86 -0.81 5.33
C PHE A 75 -4.47 -0.35 5.81
N LEU A 76 -3.44 -0.46 4.96
CA LEU A 76 -2.07 -0.11 5.36
C LEU A 76 -1.94 1.39 5.64
N CYS A 77 -2.63 2.23 4.86
CA CYS A 77 -2.73 3.66 5.15
C CYS A 77 -3.40 3.93 6.49
N GLY A 78 -4.47 3.19 6.84
CA GLY A 78 -5.15 3.31 8.12
C GLY A 78 -4.24 2.94 9.30
N LEU A 79 -3.52 1.81 9.22
CA LEU A 79 -2.52 1.45 10.24
C LEU A 79 -1.42 2.50 10.36
N PHE A 80 -0.91 3.00 9.23
CA PHE A 80 0.06 4.09 9.20
C PHE A 80 -0.49 5.36 9.85
N GLY A 81 -1.71 5.77 9.49
CA GLY A 81 -2.36 6.96 10.06
C GLY A 81 -2.59 6.87 11.56
N LEU A 82 -2.86 5.66 12.11
CA LEU A 82 -2.94 5.44 13.55
C LEU A 82 -1.55 5.51 14.20
N ALA A 83 -0.57 4.76 13.66
CA ALA A 83 0.77 4.69 14.23
C ALA A 83 1.48 6.04 14.23
N PHE A 84 1.31 6.81 13.18
CA PHE A 84 1.93 8.13 13.00
C PHE A 84 1.00 9.30 13.33
N TRP A 85 -0.05 9.07 14.15
CA TRP A 85 -1.03 10.11 14.49
C TRP A 85 -0.36 11.36 15.04
N GLU A 86 0.44 11.20 16.08
CA GLU A 86 1.12 12.32 16.74
C GLU A 86 2.23 12.93 15.85
N VAL A 87 2.82 12.16 14.95
CA VAL A 87 3.79 12.65 13.95
C VAL A 87 3.10 13.53 12.91
N ILE A 88 1.95 13.08 12.38
CA ILE A 88 1.19 13.82 11.36
C ILE A 88 0.70 15.15 11.93
N PHE A 89 0.23 15.16 13.18
CA PHE A 89 -0.33 16.34 13.84
C PHE A 89 0.66 17.03 14.79
N ALA A 90 1.97 16.74 14.66
CA ALA A 90 3.01 17.42 15.44
C ALA A 90 3.00 18.92 15.23
N ASP A 91 3.28 19.67 16.29
CA ASP A 91 3.40 21.12 16.26
C ASP A 91 4.70 21.55 15.57
N VAL A 92 4.64 21.63 14.25
CA VAL A 92 5.75 22.07 13.39
C VAL A 92 5.38 23.45 12.84
N GLU A 93 6.31 24.39 12.92
CA GLU A 93 6.11 25.77 12.47
C GLU A 93 5.65 25.80 11.00
N GLY A 94 4.55 26.49 10.74
CA GLY A 94 3.96 26.63 9.41
C GLY A 94 3.19 25.41 8.90
N ALA A 95 3.14 24.29 9.64
CA ALA A 95 2.39 23.11 9.23
C ALA A 95 0.87 23.31 9.37
N PHE A 96 0.43 24.10 10.34
CA PHE A 96 -0.98 24.39 10.56
C PHE A 96 -1.22 25.91 10.63
N ILE A 97 -2.18 26.41 9.85
CA ILE A 97 -2.60 27.82 9.85
C ILE A 97 -3.81 28.00 10.80
N ASN A 98 -4.65 26.97 10.92
CA ASN A 98 -5.83 26.99 11.77
C ASN A 98 -6.18 25.59 12.30
N ARG A 99 -6.99 25.57 13.38
CA ARG A 99 -7.38 24.33 14.08
C ARG A 99 -8.34 23.40 13.32
N TYR A 100 -8.84 23.81 12.17
CA TYR A 100 -9.79 23.03 11.37
C TYR A 100 -9.12 22.29 10.22
N GLN A 101 -7.80 22.41 10.07
CA GLN A 101 -7.07 21.68 9.04
C GLN A 101 -7.09 20.17 9.32
N HIS A 102 -7.45 19.41 8.29
CA HIS A 102 -7.50 17.95 8.37
C HIS A 102 -6.12 17.29 8.19
N ARG A 103 -5.10 18.07 7.81
CA ARG A 103 -3.73 17.63 7.60
C ARG A 103 -2.76 18.81 7.64
N PRO A 104 -1.47 18.59 7.96
CA PRO A 104 -0.48 19.64 7.86
C PRO A 104 -0.23 20.04 6.39
N LEU A 105 0.15 21.28 6.15
CA LEU A 105 0.41 21.82 4.81
C LEU A 105 1.61 21.13 4.16
N ASP A 106 2.59 20.75 4.94
CA ASP A 106 3.84 20.14 4.53
C ASP A 106 3.78 18.61 4.38
N LEU A 107 2.58 17.98 4.52
CA LEU A 107 2.42 16.51 4.53
C LEU A 107 3.11 15.81 3.32
N TYR A 108 3.12 16.46 2.18
CA TYR A 108 3.71 15.89 0.95
C TYR A 108 4.98 16.62 0.50
N HIS A 109 5.59 17.40 1.37
CA HIS A 109 6.89 18.02 1.11
C HIS A 109 8.01 17.02 1.41
N SER A 110 9.12 17.15 0.69
CA SER A 110 10.28 16.27 0.84
C SER A 110 10.93 16.32 2.21
N ASP A 111 10.74 17.42 2.95
CA ASP A 111 11.29 17.68 4.28
C ASP A 111 10.31 17.30 5.43
N PHE A 112 9.14 16.71 5.11
CA PHE A 112 8.15 16.31 6.11
C PHE A 112 8.72 15.37 7.17
N VAL A 113 9.46 14.34 6.73
CA VAL A 113 10.09 13.34 7.61
C VAL A 113 11.23 13.97 8.40
N ASP A 114 12.06 14.78 7.74
CA ASP A 114 13.21 15.42 8.38
C ASP A 114 12.79 16.34 9.55
N LYS A 115 11.70 17.08 9.37
CA LYS A 115 11.14 17.97 10.42
C LYS A 115 10.58 17.20 11.62
N ARG A 116 10.34 15.90 11.50
CA ARG A 116 9.71 15.01 12.50
C ARG A 116 10.55 13.76 12.79
N ALA A 117 11.85 13.82 12.50
CA ALA A 117 12.71 12.64 12.51
C ALA A 117 12.72 11.91 13.85
N GLU A 118 12.79 12.66 14.97
CA GLU A 118 12.78 12.08 16.31
C GLU A 118 11.45 11.37 16.62
N GLN A 119 10.32 11.97 16.25
CA GLN A 119 8.99 11.38 16.45
C GLN A 119 8.81 10.14 15.57
N VAL A 120 9.27 10.18 14.33
CA VAL A 120 9.23 9.03 13.39
C VAL A 120 10.03 7.87 13.98
N GLU A 121 11.23 8.11 14.44
CA GLU A 121 12.07 7.09 15.06
C GLU A 121 11.42 6.53 16.33
N ALA A 122 10.83 7.37 17.17
CA ALA A 122 10.13 6.93 18.37
C ALA A 122 8.94 5.99 18.05
N VAL A 123 8.21 6.23 16.95
CA VAL A 123 7.15 5.32 16.49
C VAL A 123 7.74 3.97 16.11
N PHE A 124 8.82 3.92 15.34
CA PHE A 124 9.46 2.66 14.95
C PHE A 124 9.98 1.88 16.15
N GLN A 125 10.61 2.55 17.10
CA GLN A 125 11.08 1.92 18.34
C GLN A 125 9.90 1.35 19.16
N THR A 126 8.79 2.07 19.22
CA THR A 126 7.57 1.62 19.89
C THR A 126 7.01 0.36 19.25
N ILE A 127 6.88 0.34 17.93
CA ILE A 127 6.37 -0.82 17.18
C ILE A 127 7.33 -2.00 17.33
N PHE A 128 8.64 -1.77 17.22
CA PHE A 128 9.63 -2.81 17.36
C PHE A 128 9.59 -3.47 18.75
N LYS A 129 9.45 -2.67 19.81
CA LYS A 129 9.48 -3.13 21.20
C LYS A 129 8.14 -3.70 21.69
N HIS A 130 7.02 -3.10 21.28
CA HIS A 130 5.69 -3.37 21.85
C HIS A 130 4.69 -3.88 20.80
N GLY A 131 5.06 -3.95 19.53
CA GLY A 131 4.15 -4.28 18.44
C GLY A 131 3.10 -3.21 18.21
N LEU A 132 2.00 -3.63 17.59
CA LEU A 132 0.87 -2.74 17.25
C LEU A 132 -0.19 -2.65 18.36
N ASN A 133 0.01 -3.27 19.54
CA ASN A 133 -1.01 -3.36 20.59
C ASN A 133 -1.57 -1.99 21.02
N HIS A 134 -0.72 -0.96 21.03
CA HIS A 134 -1.11 0.40 21.39
C HIS A 134 -2.05 1.05 20.36
N LEU A 135 -2.08 0.55 19.12
CA LEU A 135 -2.93 1.13 18.06
C LEU A 135 -4.43 0.96 18.34
N LEU A 136 -4.83 -0.08 19.07
CA LEU A 136 -6.24 -0.25 19.46
C LEU A 136 -6.72 0.88 20.38
N ASN A 137 -5.88 1.30 21.31
CA ASN A 137 -6.20 2.44 22.17
C ASN A 137 -6.29 3.74 21.37
N ILE A 138 -5.38 3.95 20.42
CA ILE A 138 -5.41 5.11 19.51
C ILE A 138 -6.67 5.04 18.64
N TYR A 139 -7.00 3.88 18.10
CA TYR A 139 -8.22 3.65 17.32
C TYR A 139 -9.47 4.07 18.09
N ASP A 140 -9.62 3.58 19.34
CA ASP A 140 -10.79 3.83 20.17
C ASP A 140 -10.88 5.32 20.56
N GLN A 141 -9.76 5.98 20.85
CA GLN A 141 -9.68 7.40 21.22
C GLN A 141 -9.90 8.35 20.04
N LYS A 142 -9.42 8.00 18.85
CA LYS A 142 -9.39 8.87 17.68
C LYS A 142 -10.50 8.55 16.68
N ARG A 143 -11.33 7.55 16.93
CA ARG A 143 -12.38 7.12 16.01
C ARG A 143 -13.29 8.27 15.59
N GLY A 144 -13.43 8.45 14.28
CA GLY A 144 -14.24 9.50 13.70
C GLY A 144 -13.55 10.86 13.57
N ILE A 145 -12.33 11.02 14.12
CA ILE A 145 -11.53 12.23 13.92
C ILE A 145 -10.86 12.16 12.55
N ALA A 146 -10.90 13.26 11.81
CA ALA A 146 -10.31 13.33 10.46
C ALA A 146 -8.79 13.09 10.49
N ASN A 147 -8.33 12.21 9.62
CA ASN A 147 -6.92 11.93 9.41
C ASN A 147 -6.70 11.67 7.90
N PRO A 148 -5.64 12.19 7.28
CA PRO A 148 -5.41 12.08 5.84
C PRO A 148 -5.21 10.63 5.33
N PHE A 149 -4.93 9.69 6.23
CA PHE A 149 -4.65 8.29 5.91
C PHE A 149 -5.74 7.33 6.42
N VAL A 150 -6.58 7.73 7.38
CA VAL A 150 -7.58 6.85 8.00
C VAL A 150 -8.97 7.07 7.40
N HIS A 151 -9.45 6.06 6.68
CA HIS A 151 -10.81 6.03 6.14
C HIS A 151 -11.70 5.16 7.04
N TRP A 152 -12.24 5.75 8.11
CA TRP A 152 -12.97 5.05 9.18
C TRP A 152 -14.07 4.10 8.71
N ASN A 153 -14.74 4.40 7.59
CA ASN A 153 -15.82 3.56 7.03
C ASN A 153 -15.32 2.23 6.46
N TYR A 154 -14.03 2.17 6.09
CA TYR A 154 -13.40 0.99 5.46
C TYR A 154 -12.28 0.41 6.32
N PHE A 155 -12.18 0.86 7.58
CA PHE A 155 -11.13 0.46 8.48
C PHE A 155 -11.72 -0.02 9.82
N PRO A 156 -12.33 -1.23 9.86
CA PRO A 156 -12.93 -1.76 11.07
C PRO A 156 -11.87 -2.16 12.10
N ARG A 157 -12.25 -2.13 13.37
CA ARG A 157 -11.36 -2.47 14.50
C ARG A 157 -10.80 -3.89 14.39
N SER A 158 -11.63 -4.86 13.94
CA SER A 158 -11.21 -6.24 13.72
C SER A 158 -10.04 -6.38 12.75
N LEU A 159 -9.95 -5.50 11.75
CA LEU A 159 -8.84 -5.48 10.79
C LEU A 159 -7.51 -5.09 11.48
N VAL A 160 -7.55 -4.19 12.45
CA VAL A 160 -6.38 -3.86 13.29
C VAL A 160 -6.00 -5.05 14.16
N GLU A 161 -6.99 -5.73 14.76
CA GLU A 161 -6.77 -6.91 15.60
C GLU A 161 -6.10 -8.05 14.81
N HIS A 162 -6.65 -8.42 13.64
CA HIS A 162 -6.04 -9.45 12.80
C HIS A 162 -4.63 -9.08 12.34
N SER A 163 -4.38 -7.81 12.01
CA SER A 163 -3.03 -7.38 11.62
C SER A 163 -2.01 -7.52 12.75
N MET A 164 -2.41 -7.27 13.99
CA MET A 164 -1.54 -7.44 15.16
C MET A 164 -1.17 -8.91 15.40
N GLU A 165 -2.07 -9.82 15.09
CA GLU A 165 -1.88 -11.25 15.30
C GLU A 165 -1.06 -11.92 14.20
N ALA A 166 -1.22 -11.45 12.96
CA ALA A 166 -0.72 -12.14 11.78
C ALA A 166 0.52 -11.48 11.14
N ILE A 167 0.61 -10.14 11.16
CA ILE A 167 1.68 -9.45 10.43
C ILE A 167 2.88 -9.19 11.36
N PRO A 168 4.10 -9.67 11.02
CA PRO A 168 5.29 -9.44 11.82
C PRO A 168 5.61 -7.93 11.99
N ASN A 169 5.95 -7.50 13.20
CA ASN A 169 6.28 -6.11 13.50
C ASN A 169 7.38 -5.54 12.60
N ALA A 170 8.42 -6.32 12.31
CA ALA A 170 9.51 -5.91 11.43
C ALA A 170 9.00 -5.59 10.03
N LEU A 171 8.09 -6.41 9.50
CA LEU A 171 7.49 -6.18 8.19
C LEU A 171 6.61 -4.91 8.17
N ILE A 172 5.83 -4.68 9.23
CA ILE A 172 5.04 -3.44 9.35
C ILE A 172 5.95 -2.20 9.35
N VAL A 173 7.05 -2.24 10.09
CA VAL A 173 8.05 -1.15 10.10
C VAL A 173 8.60 -0.92 8.70
N ASP A 174 8.95 -1.97 7.97
CA ASP A 174 9.48 -1.83 6.61
C ASP A 174 8.43 -1.31 5.62
N LEU A 175 7.18 -1.76 5.73
CA LEU A 175 6.07 -1.21 4.93
C LEU A 175 5.80 0.27 5.25
N PHE A 176 5.89 0.68 6.51
CA PHE A 176 5.77 2.10 6.89
C PHE A 176 6.93 2.94 6.38
N LYS A 177 8.17 2.41 6.34
CA LYS A 177 9.31 3.07 5.69
C LYS A 177 9.08 3.27 4.20
N VAL A 178 8.44 2.31 3.51
CA VAL A 178 8.04 2.48 2.10
C VAL A 178 7.07 3.64 1.96
N ILE A 179 6.03 3.73 2.81
CA ILE A 179 5.08 4.86 2.77
C ILE A 179 5.81 6.19 3.03
N LEU A 180 6.68 6.25 4.04
CA LEU A 180 7.42 7.47 4.39
C LEU A 180 8.42 7.90 3.31
N SER A 181 8.89 7.00 2.47
CA SER A 181 9.81 7.36 1.36
C SER A 181 9.15 8.28 0.34
N ASP A 182 7.84 8.19 0.14
CA ASP A 182 7.03 9.13 -0.62
C ASP A 182 5.55 8.96 -0.24
N LEU A 183 5.08 9.80 0.68
CA LEU A 183 3.70 9.77 1.20
C LEU A 183 2.63 9.99 0.13
N LYS A 184 2.97 10.69 -0.97
CA LYS A 184 2.02 10.93 -2.06
C LYS A 184 1.91 9.74 -2.99
N LEU A 185 3.02 9.10 -3.29
CA LEU A 185 3.12 7.97 -4.22
C LEU A 185 2.58 6.68 -3.61
N PHE A 186 2.98 6.37 -2.37
CA PHE A 186 2.68 5.09 -1.72
C PHE A 186 1.35 5.05 -0.97
N ARG A 187 0.56 6.12 -0.98
CA ARG A 187 -0.81 6.10 -0.44
C ARG A 187 -1.83 5.43 -1.37
N THR A 188 -1.44 5.03 -2.59
CA THR A 188 -2.32 4.41 -3.60
C THR A 188 -1.65 3.21 -4.25
N GLY A 189 -2.46 2.29 -4.78
CA GLY A 189 -1.99 1.12 -5.52
C GLY A 189 -1.78 -0.13 -4.66
N MET A 190 -2.23 -0.10 -3.40
CA MET A 190 -2.31 -1.31 -2.57
C MET A 190 -3.31 -2.30 -3.15
N PRO A 191 -3.09 -3.62 -2.94
CA PRO A 191 -4.02 -4.65 -3.40
C PRO A 191 -5.44 -4.50 -2.86
N ASP A 192 -6.41 -4.99 -3.60
CA ASP A 192 -7.84 -4.86 -3.32
C ASP A 192 -8.26 -5.53 -2.02
N LEU A 193 -7.70 -6.70 -1.72
CA LEU A 193 -8.09 -7.51 -0.56
C LEU A 193 -6.87 -7.87 0.30
N ILE A 194 -7.15 -8.02 1.60
CA ILE A 194 -6.27 -8.72 2.55
C ILE A 194 -7.06 -9.83 3.24
N ALA A 195 -6.47 -11.00 3.34
CA ALA A 195 -7.04 -12.19 3.95
C ALA A 195 -6.18 -12.63 5.13
N PHE A 196 -6.85 -13.07 6.21
CA PHE A 196 -6.21 -13.58 7.43
C PHE A 196 -6.75 -14.98 7.75
N LYS A 197 -5.87 -15.88 8.16
CA LYS A 197 -6.23 -17.23 8.63
C LYS A 197 -5.11 -17.79 9.50
N ASP A 198 -5.43 -18.31 10.67
CA ASP A 198 -4.50 -19.04 11.54
C ASP A 198 -3.17 -18.30 11.79
N LYS A 199 -3.20 -16.98 11.99
CA LYS A 199 -2.04 -16.07 12.11
C LYS A 199 -1.21 -15.92 10.83
N GLU A 200 -1.73 -16.34 9.71
CA GLU A 200 -1.20 -16.03 8.39
C GLU A 200 -1.97 -14.87 7.77
N PHE A 201 -1.35 -14.17 6.84
CA PHE A 201 -1.99 -13.14 6.05
C PHE A 201 -1.59 -13.24 4.58
N HIS A 202 -2.45 -12.74 3.72
CA HIS A 202 -2.19 -12.75 2.28
C HIS A 202 -2.87 -11.57 1.59
N TRP A 203 -2.11 -10.76 0.82
CA TRP A 203 -2.70 -9.74 -0.03
C TRP A 203 -3.09 -10.29 -1.38
N VAL A 204 -4.23 -9.84 -1.89
CA VAL A 204 -4.77 -10.26 -3.17
C VAL A 204 -5.12 -9.03 -4.01
N GLU A 205 -4.42 -8.86 -5.12
CA GLU A 205 -4.80 -7.93 -6.18
C GLU A 205 -5.75 -8.65 -7.13
N VAL A 206 -6.93 -8.09 -7.38
CA VAL A 206 -7.98 -8.72 -8.20
C VAL A 206 -7.99 -8.11 -9.60
N LYS A 207 -8.09 -8.95 -10.61
CA LYS A 207 -8.19 -8.55 -12.01
C LYS A 207 -9.34 -9.27 -12.69
N GLY A 208 -10.33 -8.50 -13.15
CA GLY A 208 -11.41 -8.98 -13.98
C GLY A 208 -10.97 -9.22 -15.43
N PRO A 209 -11.91 -9.70 -16.30
CA PRO A 209 -11.61 -9.96 -17.68
C PRO A 209 -11.14 -8.70 -18.42
N GLY A 210 -9.94 -8.76 -18.99
CA GLY A 210 -9.33 -7.65 -19.74
C GLY A 210 -8.56 -6.62 -18.89
N ASP A 211 -8.60 -6.70 -17.57
CA ASP A 211 -7.89 -5.79 -16.69
C ASP A 211 -6.37 -5.97 -16.74
N LYS A 212 -5.65 -4.90 -16.48
CA LYS A 212 -4.19 -4.88 -16.42
C LYS A 212 -3.72 -4.17 -15.16
N LEU A 213 -2.59 -4.64 -14.63
CA LEU A 213 -1.93 -3.96 -13.53
C LEU A 213 -1.48 -2.55 -13.94
N GLN A 214 -1.81 -1.59 -13.10
CA GLN A 214 -1.46 -0.19 -13.25
C GLN A 214 -0.06 0.10 -12.66
N ASP A 215 0.51 1.27 -12.98
CA ASP A 215 1.86 1.64 -12.55
C ASP A 215 2.02 1.72 -11.03
N ASN A 216 1.00 2.25 -10.33
CA ASN A 216 0.98 2.31 -8.87
C ASN A 216 0.90 0.91 -8.23
N GLN A 217 0.16 -0.02 -8.83
CA GLN A 217 0.11 -1.41 -8.40
C GLN A 217 1.44 -2.12 -8.62
N TRP A 218 2.07 -1.93 -9.78
CA TRP A 218 3.43 -2.44 -10.04
C TRP A 218 4.47 -1.91 -9.06
N ARG A 219 4.32 -0.69 -8.57
CA ARG A 219 5.21 -0.11 -7.57
C ARG A 219 5.12 -0.87 -6.26
N TRP A 220 3.91 -1.13 -5.76
CA TRP A 220 3.70 -1.93 -4.56
C TRP A 220 4.14 -3.40 -4.73
N ILE A 221 3.88 -4.01 -5.89
CA ILE A 221 4.33 -5.37 -6.19
C ILE A 221 5.86 -5.49 -6.07
N LYS A 222 6.62 -4.50 -6.54
CA LYS A 222 8.09 -4.48 -6.38
C LYS A 222 8.51 -4.44 -4.91
N GLU A 223 7.85 -3.63 -4.11
CA GLU A 223 8.14 -3.55 -2.68
C GLU A 223 7.74 -4.84 -1.96
N PHE A 224 6.62 -5.44 -2.32
CA PHE A 224 6.18 -6.72 -1.76
C PHE A 224 7.15 -7.85 -2.10
N GLU A 225 7.64 -7.93 -3.34
CA GLU A 225 8.68 -8.88 -3.72
C GLU A 225 9.97 -8.64 -2.92
N ARG A 226 10.42 -7.40 -2.82
CA ARG A 226 11.62 -7.01 -2.07
C ARG A 226 11.53 -7.38 -0.60
N LEU A 227 10.37 -7.21 0.01
CA LEU A 227 10.10 -7.47 1.44
C LEU A 227 9.60 -8.89 1.71
N SER A 228 9.47 -9.73 0.67
CA SER A 228 8.92 -11.09 0.77
C SER A 228 7.52 -11.13 1.39
N VAL A 229 6.70 -10.15 1.06
CA VAL A 229 5.30 -10.06 1.53
C VAL A 229 4.47 -11.15 0.85
N PRO A 230 3.64 -11.92 1.60
CA PRO A 230 2.69 -12.85 1.00
C PRO A 230 1.63 -12.12 0.16
N PHE A 231 1.69 -12.27 -1.17
CA PHE A 231 0.70 -11.68 -2.06
C PHE A 231 0.51 -12.47 -3.34
N SER A 232 -0.59 -12.23 -4.02
CA SER A 232 -0.88 -12.76 -5.35
C SER A 232 -1.71 -11.79 -6.19
N VAL A 233 -1.62 -11.96 -7.51
CA VAL A 233 -2.55 -11.34 -8.46
C VAL A 233 -3.55 -12.40 -8.89
N CYS A 234 -4.82 -12.16 -8.61
CA CYS A 234 -5.93 -13.07 -8.91
C CYS A 234 -6.63 -12.61 -10.20
N TYR A 235 -6.46 -13.35 -11.27
CA TYR A 235 -7.17 -13.14 -12.53
C TYR A 235 -8.43 -13.99 -12.55
N VAL A 236 -9.57 -13.33 -12.72
CA VAL A 236 -10.86 -13.99 -12.82
C VAL A 236 -11.33 -14.04 -14.27
N ASN A 237 -11.68 -15.22 -14.72
CA ASN A 237 -12.33 -15.45 -16.01
C ASN A 237 -13.80 -15.81 -15.77
N GLN A 238 -14.63 -15.53 -16.76
CA GLN A 238 -16.03 -15.97 -16.83
C GLN A 238 -16.12 -17.30 -17.54
#